data_ebaa7980ff405eac12e9873ce3a35ec0
#
_entry.id   ebaa7980ff405eac12e9873ce3a35ec0
#
_cell.length_a   1.000
_cell.length_b   1.000
_cell.length_c   1.000
_cell.angle_alpha   90.00
_cell.angle_beta   90.00
_cell.angle_gamma   90.00
#
_symmetry.space_group_name_H-M   'P 1'
#
loop_
_entity.id
_entity.type
_entity.pdbx_description
1 polymer ?
#
loop_
_entity_poly.entity_id
_entity_poly.type
_entity_poly.pdbx_seq_one_letter_code
_entity_poly.pdbx_strand_id
1 'polypeptide(L)'
;GAIHLRTDFMLEDMVTSGDNPYYNRFYAYVMNRSQGERYISCAYFWQCYYKWIKAANDMIALVNPENASPEAIGYLAAAYAYRAMFYLDLARLYEPKENAYTDVASLLGLTVPIITEGTTEEQAKNNPRVPRERMYEFILSDLAEAEKLMSPSQTNYTLPSLAAVYGLYARVWLEMGYWNGGDS
;
A
#
# COMPACT_ATOMS: atom_id res chain seq x y z
N GLY A 1 -11.42 8.45 3.00
CA GLY A 1 -11.89 9.25 4.13
C GLY A 1 -11.48 8.73 5.50
N ALA A 2 -12.01 7.58 5.99
CA ALA A 2 -11.81 7.16 7.39
C ALA A 2 -10.36 6.79 7.75
N ILE A 3 -9.56 6.34 6.78
CA ILE A 3 -8.16 5.96 7.00
C ILE A 3 -7.33 7.19 7.36
N HIS A 4 -7.37 8.22 6.52
CA HIS A 4 -6.62 9.46 6.76
C HIS A 4 -7.09 10.18 8.01
N LEU A 5 -8.40 10.24 8.24
CA LEU A 5 -8.96 10.82 9.45
C LEU A 5 -8.40 10.16 10.73
N ARG A 6 -8.24 8.84 10.71
CA ARG A 6 -7.67 8.12 11.85
C ARG A 6 -6.21 8.48 12.09
N THR A 7 -5.38 8.54 11.04
CA THR A 7 -3.98 8.94 11.18
C THR A 7 -3.85 10.37 11.64
N ASP A 8 -4.71 11.27 11.16
CA ASP A 8 -4.72 12.67 11.57
C ASP A 8 -5.06 12.86 13.06
N PHE A 9 -5.97 12.01 13.60
CA PHE A 9 -6.27 12.01 15.05
C PHE A 9 -5.17 11.39 15.91
N MET A 10 -4.29 10.59 15.35
CA MET A 10 -3.11 10.05 16.06
C MET A 10 -1.93 11.02 16.10
N LEU A 11 -1.95 12.04 15.24
CA LEU A 11 -1.00 13.13 15.19
C LEU A 11 -1.53 14.34 15.96
N GLU A 12 -0.75 15.40 16.02
CA GLU A 12 -1.10 16.64 16.73
C GLU A 12 -2.04 17.54 15.92
N ASP A 13 -2.32 17.20 14.65
CA ASP A 13 -3.07 18.05 13.73
C ASP A 13 -4.57 18.10 14.02
N MET A 14 -5.11 17.05 14.66
CA MET A 14 -6.53 16.98 15.00
C MET A 14 -6.73 16.47 16.43
N VAL A 15 -7.63 17.13 17.16
CA VAL A 15 -8.00 16.77 18.54
C VAL A 15 -9.49 16.48 18.62
N THR A 16 -9.85 15.41 19.33
CA THR A 16 -11.23 15.11 19.69
C THR A 16 -11.36 15.04 21.20
N SER A 17 -12.47 15.55 21.73
CA SER A 17 -12.80 15.43 23.15
C SER A 17 -13.17 13.98 23.51
N GLY A 18 -12.64 13.49 24.64
CA GLY A 18 -13.00 12.18 25.17
C GLY A 18 -14.48 12.05 25.55
N ASP A 19 -15.16 13.16 25.78
CA ASP A 19 -16.59 13.20 26.16
C ASP A 19 -17.55 13.16 24.97
N ASN A 20 -17.04 13.17 23.73
CA ASN A 20 -17.87 13.12 22.54
C ASN A 20 -18.34 11.67 22.28
N PRO A 21 -19.66 11.36 22.36
CA PRO A 21 -20.15 9.99 22.22
C PRO A 21 -19.95 9.39 20.83
N TYR A 22 -19.78 10.22 19.80
CA TYR A 22 -19.56 9.77 18.42
C TYR A 22 -18.07 9.58 18.09
N TYR A 23 -17.20 10.44 18.63
CA TYR A 23 -15.78 10.51 18.26
C TYR A 23 -14.82 10.06 19.34
N ASN A 24 -15.31 9.63 20.52
CA ASN A 24 -14.46 9.14 21.61
C ASN A 24 -13.55 7.97 21.18
N ARG A 25 -14.01 7.15 20.21
CA ARG A 25 -13.20 6.08 19.62
C ARG A 25 -11.97 6.59 18.83
N PHE A 26 -11.98 7.85 18.42
CA PHE A 26 -10.88 8.53 17.75
C PHE A 26 -10.02 9.36 18.69
N TYR A 27 -10.33 9.33 20.00
CA TYR A 27 -9.48 9.98 20.99
C TYR A 27 -8.08 9.34 20.98
N ALA A 28 -7.04 10.16 20.87
CA ALA A 28 -5.66 9.71 20.63
C ALA A 28 -5.19 8.65 21.63
N TYR A 29 -5.55 8.79 22.92
CA TYR A 29 -5.22 7.81 23.94
C TYR A 29 -5.86 6.42 23.67
N VAL A 30 -7.12 6.37 23.26
CA VAL A 30 -7.82 5.11 22.94
C VAL A 30 -7.24 4.51 21.68
N MET A 31 -6.97 5.34 20.66
CA MET A 31 -6.38 4.92 19.39
C MET A 31 -4.99 4.30 19.59
N ASN A 32 -4.13 4.96 20.38
CA ASN A 32 -2.77 4.50 20.63
C ASN A 32 -2.71 3.21 21.45
N ARG A 33 -3.67 2.96 22.32
CA ARG A 33 -3.82 1.69 23.08
C ARG A 33 -4.45 0.56 22.26
N SER A 34 -5.18 0.91 21.21
CA SER A 34 -5.95 -0.05 20.40
C SER A 34 -5.18 -0.42 19.11
N GLN A 35 -3.87 -0.66 19.22
CA GLN A 35 -3.00 -1.13 18.15
C GLN A 35 -2.72 -2.63 18.36
N GLY A 36 -2.71 -3.39 17.28
CA GLY A 36 -2.41 -4.82 17.28
C GLY A 36 -3.47 -5.67 16.56
N GLU A 37 -3.18 -6.95 16.44
CA GLU A 37 -3.98 -7.91 15.66
C GLU A 37 -5.43 -8.07 16.10
N ARG A 38 -5.68 -7.90 17.41
CA ARG A 38 -7.02 -8.06 18.02
C ARG A 38 -7.95 -6.89 17.76
N TYR A 39 -7.41 -5.78 17.32
CA TYR A 39 -8.20 -4.57 17.11
C TYR A 39 -8.67 -4.46 15.68
N ILE A 40 -9.98 -4.37 15.50
CA ILE A 40 -10.62 -4.25 14.18
C ILE A 40 -10.03 -3.10 13.34
N SER A 41 -9.57 -2.06 13.98
CA SER A 41 -8.96 -0.91 13.32
C SER A 41 -7.67 -1.25 12.58
N CYS A 42 -6.85 -2.17 13.09
CA CYS A 42 -5.65 -2.65 12.40
C CYS A 42 -6.01 -3.74 11.38
N ALA A 43 -6.84 -4.72 11.77
CA ALA A 43 -7.26 -5.78 10.89
C ALA A 43 -8.05 -5.28 9.67
N TYR A 44 -8.85 -4.21 9.82
CA TYR A 44 -9.65 -3.64 8.74
C TYR A 44 -8.81 -3.13 7.58
N PHE A 45 -7.73 -2.38 7.84
CA PHE A 45 -6.85 -1.89 6.78
C PHE A 45 -6.16 -3.03 6.06
N TRP A 46 -5.62 -4.01 6.80
CA TRP A 46 -5.05 -5.21 6.23
C TRP A 46 -6.00 -5.89 5.26
N GLN A 47 -7.23 -6.17 5.71
CA GLN A 47 -8.25 -6.84 4.89
C GLN A 47 -8.65 -6.02 3.66
N CYS A 48 -8.82 -4.71 3.80
CA CYS A 48 -9.19 -3.85 2.68
C CYS A 48 -8.09 -3.82 1.61
N TYR A 49 -6.85 -3.59 2.00
CA TYR A 49 -5.75 -3.53 1.04
C TYR A 49 -5.52 -4.86 0.34
N TYR A 50 -5.55 -5.98 1.04
CA TYR A 50 -5.40 -7.29 0.39
C TYR A 50 -6.59 -7.65 -0.50
N LYS A 51 -7.80 -7.19 -0.20
CA LYS A 51 -8.94 -7.30 -1.11
C LYS A 51 -8.74 -6.50 -2.39
N TRP A 52 -8.20 -5.30 -2.31
CA TRP A 52 -7.90 -4.47 -3.47
C TRP A 52 -6.71 -5.02 -4.28
N ILE A 53 -5.68 -5.52 -3.61
CA ILE A 53 -4.57 -6.23 -4.24
C ILE A 53 -5.08 -7.45 -5.00
N LYS A 54 -6.01 -8.22 -4.40
CA LYS A 54 -6.62 -9.33 -5.11
C LYS A 54 -7.32 -8.88 -6.39
N ALA A 55 -8.10 -7.81 -6.34
CA ALA A 55 -8.77 -7.29 -7.54
C ALA A 55 -7.77 -6.83 -8.62
N ALA A 56 -6.65 -6.22 -8.22
CA ALA A 56 -5.57 -5.87 -9.14
C ALA A 56 -4.92 -7.13 -9.75
N ASN A 57 -4.64 -8.16 -8.95
CA ASN A 57 -4.11 -9.43 -9.41
C ASN A 57 -5.06 -10.14 -10.39
N ASP A 58 -6.37 -10.11 -10.10
CA ASP A 58 -7.38 -10.70 -11.00
C ASP A 58 -7.38 -10.00 -12.37
N MET A 59 -7.24 -8.68 -12.41
CA MET A 59 -7.10 -7.91 -13.65
C MET A 59 -5.81 -8.23 -14.40
N ILE A 60 -4.68 -8.33 -13.68
CA ILE A 60 -3.38 -8.67 -14.27
C ILE A 60 -3.40 -10.09 -14.87
N ALA A 61 -4.03 -11.03 -14.20
CA ALA A 61 -4.18 -12.39 -14.70
C ALA A 61 -5.10 -12.49 -15.95
N LEU A 62 -6.09 -11.60 -16.04
CA LEU A 62 -7.11 -11.66 -17.09
C LEU A 62 -6.63 -11.09 -18.42
N VAL A 63 -5.77 -10.08 -18.42
CA VAL A 63 -5.42 -9.32 -19.62
C VAL A 63 -4.09 -9.78 -20.19
N ASN A 64 -4.11 -10.38 -21.40
CA ASN A 64 -2.89 -10.62 -22.17
C ASN A 64 -2.56 -9.39 -23.03
N PRO A 65 -1.43 -8.68 -22.76
CA PRO A 65 -1.08 -7.46 -23.47
C PRO A 65 -0.92 -7.61 -24.99
N GLU A 66 -0.57 -8.79 -25.46
CA GLU A 66 -0.31 -9.05 -26.87
C GLU A 66 -1.59 -8.99 -27.74
N ASN A 67 -2.75 -9.31 -27.13
CA ASN A 67 -4.02 -9.43 -27.83
C ASN A 67 -5.13 -8.52 -27.27
N ALA A 68 -4.81 -7.67 -26.31
CA ALA A 68 -5.78 -6.84 -25.62
C ALA A 68 -6.13 -5.57 -26.41
N SER A 69 -7.34 -5.07 -26.22
CA SER A 69 -7.72 -3.75 -26.74
C SER A 69 -6.96 -2.63 -26.00
N PRO A 70 -6.80 -1.44 -26.63
CA PRO A 70 -6.17 -0.29 -25.95
C PRO A 70 -6.82 0.06 -24.60
N GLU A 71 -8.14 -0.13 -24.48
CA GLU A 71 -8.86 0.08 -23.25
C GLU A 71 -8.46 -0.95 -22.17
N ALA A 72 -8.38 -2.22 -22.53
CA ALA A 72 -7.95 -3.29 -21.62
C ALA A 72 -6.50 -3.11 -21.18
N ILE A 73 -5.61 -2.63 -22.06
CA ILE A 73 -4.24 -2.24 -21.72
C ILE A 73 -4.25 -1.10 -20.68
N GLY A 74 -5.14 -0.11 -20.83
CA GLY A 74 -5.31 0.96 -19.86
C GLY A 74 -5.72 0.46 -18.47
N TYR A 75 -6.63 -0.52 -18.40
CA TYR A 75 -7.01 -1.16 -17.14
C TYR A 75 -5.88 -2.00 -16.54
N LEU A 76 -5.11 -2.70 -17.37
CA LEU A 76 -3.94 -3.45 -16.93
C LEU A 76 -2.87 -2.52 -16.32
N ALA A 77 -2.56 -1.42 -17.01
CA ALA A 77 -1.64 -0.40 -16.51
C ALA A 77 -2.09 0.18 -15.16
N ALA A 78 -3.40 0.48 -15.05
CA ALA A 78 -3.99 0.94 -13.81
C ALA A 78 -3.91 -0.11 -12.69
N ALA A 79 -4.09 -1.39 -12.99
CA ALA A 79 -3.99 -2.46 -12.01
C ALA A 79 -2.58 -2.57 -11.42
N TYR A 80 -1.54 -2.48 -12.24
CA TYR A 80 -0.15 -2.41 -11.76
C TYR A 80 0.10 -1.18 -10.89
N ALA A 81 -0.32 0.00 -11.32
CA ALA A 81 -0.16 1.24 -10.55
C ALA A 81 -0.88 1.19 -9.20
N TYR A 82 -2.11 0.68 -9.16
CA TYR A 82 -2.87 0.49 -7.92
C TYR A 82 -2.24 -0.55 -7.01
N ARG A 83 -1.75 -1.69 -7.53
CA ARG A 83 -1.09 -2.70 -6.73
C ARG A 83 0.18 -2.15 -6.07
N ALA A 84 0.98 -1.41 -6.82
CA ALA A 84 2.15 -0.70 -6.30
C ALA A 84 1.76 0.27 -5.16
N MET A 85 0.73 1.09 -5.35
CA MET A 85 0.22 2.03 -4.35
C MET A 85 -0.25 1.30 -3.08
N PHE A 86 -1.00 0.20 -3.23
CA PHE A 86 -1.52 -0.55 -2.08
C PHE A 86 -0.40 -1.21 -1.28
N TYR A 87 0.63 -1.75 -1.93
CA TYR A 87 1.79 -2.30 -1.24
C TYR A 87 2.64 -1.21 -0.58
N LEU A 88 2.79 -0.05 -1.20
CA LEU A 88 3.46 1.10 -0.57
C LEU A 88 2.75 1.52 0.72
N ASP A 89 1.43 1.64 0.67
CA ASP A 89 0.64 2.01 1.85
C ASP A 89 0.69 0.91 2.93
N LEU A 90 0.61 -0.37 2.55
CA LEU A 90 0.75 -1.49 3.49
C LEU A 90 2.14 -1.53 4.14
N ALA A 91 3.21 -1.33 3.36
CA ALA A 91 4.56 -1.28 3.89
C ALA A 91 4.68 -0.16 4.93
N ARG A 92 4.20 1.04 4.62
CA ARG A 92 4.22 2.18 5.54
C ARG A 92 3.40 1.96 6.82
N LEU A 93 2.26 1.26 6.72
CA LEU A 93 1.37 1.02 7.86
C LEU A 93 1.83 -0.13 8.77
N TYR A 94 2.50 -1.14 8.21
CA TYR A 94 2.75 -2.39 8.92
C TYR A 94 4.23 -2.77 9.05
N GLU A 95 5.16 -2.00 8.50
CA GLU A 95 6.58 -2.16 8.77
C GLU A 95 6.90 -1.63 10.18
N PRO A 96 7.36 -2.49 11.11
CA PRO A 96 7.81 -2.02 12.42
C PRO A 96 9.03 -1.11 12.27
N LYS A 97 8.96 0.06 12.87
CA LYS A 97 10.10 0.99 12.96
C LYS A 97 10.79 0.84 14.30
N GLU A 98 12.11 0.85 14.30
CA GLU A 98 12.87 0.82 15.53
C GLU A 98 12.64 2.10 16.35
N ASN A 99 12.33 1.95 17.62
CA ASN A 99 12.18 3.03 18.60
C ASN A 99 12.44 2.51 20.02
N ALA A 100 12.38 3.38 21.00
CA ALA A 100 12.66 3.03 22.41
C ALA A 100 11.72 1.96 23.00
N TYR A 101 10.62 1.64 22.35
CA TYR A 101 9.59 0.69 22.81
C TYR A 101 9.50 -0.56 21.90
N THR A 102 10.44 -0.73 20.98
CA THR A 102 10.45 -1.90 20.09
C THR A 102 10.79 -3.15 20.91
N ASP A 103 9.84 -4.08 21.00
CA ASP A 103 9.95 -5.33 21.75
C ASP A 103 10.17 -6.55 20.85
N VAL A 104 10.00 -6.42 19.54
CA VAL A 104 10.09 -7.53 18.57
C VAL A 104 11.16 -7.23 17.50
N ALA A 105 12.42 -7.35 17.88
CA ALA A 105 13.56 -7.10 17.00
C ALA A 105 13.56 -7.98 15.73
N SER A 106 13.00 -9.21 15.79
CA SER A 106 12.93 -10.13 14.66
C SER A 106 11.98 -9.66 13.52
N LEU A 107 11.15 -8.66 13.76
CA LEU A 107 10.26 -8.09 12.74
C LEU A 107 10.80 -6.80 12.12
N LEU A 108 11.88 -6.25 12.65
CA LEU A 108 12.51 -5.04 12.09
C LEU A 108 12.99 -5.30 10.66
N GLY A 109 12.72 -4.36 9.78
CA GLY A 109 13.05 -4.48 8.36
C GLY A 109 12.15 -5.43 7.56
N LEU A 110 11.11 -6.01 8.18
CA LEU A 110 10.11 -6.81 7.48
C LEU A 110 8.85 -5.98 7.23
N THR A 111 8.34 -6.06 6.00
CA THR A 111 7.09 -5.40 5.59
C THR A 111 5.90 -6.35 5.71
N VAL A 112 5.19 -6.60 4.62
CA VAL A 112 4.02 -7.49 4.57
C VAL A 112 4.25 -8.61 3.54
N PRO A 113 3.47 -9.71 3.56
CA PRO A 113 3.54 -10.73 2.51
C PRO A 113 3.22 -10.18 1.12
N ILE A 114 3.95 -10.62 0.10
CA ILE A 114 3.63 -10.32 -1.31
C ILE A 114 2.74 -11.45 -1.85
N ILE A 115 1.59 -11.09 -2.41
CA ILE A 115 0.64 -11.95 -3.10
C ILE A 115 0.46 -11.41 -4.52
N THR A 116 0.76 -12.24 -5.50
CA THR A 116 0.63 -11.92 -6.92
C THR A 116 -0.49 -12.74 -7.57
N GLU A 117 -0.75 -12.49 -8.84
CA GLU A 117 -1.68 -13.26 -9.68
C GLU A 117 -1.31 -14.75 -9.79
N GLY A 118 -0.01 -15.07 -9.64
CA GLY A 118 0.49 -16.45 -9.66
C GLY A 118 0.48 -17.16 -8.30
N THR A 119 0.12 -16.47 -7.21
CA THR A 119 0.15 -17.04 -5.86
C THR A 119 -1.06 -17.95 -5.64
N THR A 120 -0.82 -19.22 -5.36
CA THR A 120 -1.88 -20.18 -5.02
C THR A 120 -2.41 -19.96 -3.61
N GLU A 121 -3.63 -20.49 -3.32
CA GLU A 121 -4.21 -20.43 -1.99
C GLU A 121 -3.33 -21.08 -0.92
N GLU A 122 -2.69 -22.19 -1.25
CA GLU A 122 -1.79 -22.90 -0.34
C GLU A 122 -0.53 -22.05 -0.02
N GLN A 123 0.06 -21.44 -1.05
CA GLN A 123 1.18 -20.51 -0.86
C GLN A 123 0.77 -19.30 -0.04
N ALA A 124 -0.43 -18.76 -0.25
CA ALA A 124 -0.93 -17.60 0.50
C ALA A 124 -1.10 -17.88 2.00
N LYS A 125 -1.48 -19.13 2.38
CA LYS A 125 -1.63 -19.52 3.79
C LYS A 125 -0.31 -19.53 4.57
N ASN A 126 0.81 -19.78 3.90
CA ASN A 126 2.14 -19.88 4.49
C ASN A 126 3.09 -18.81 3.94
N ASN A 127 2.57 -17.64 3.60
CA ASN A 127 3.34 -16.55 3.00
C ASN A 127 3.90 -15.63 4.10
N PRO A 128 5.21 -15.66 4.36
CA PRO A 128 5.83 -14.82 5.39
C PRO A 128 5.91 -13.36 4.95
N ARG A 129 6.15 -12.49 5.91
CA ARG A 129 6.56 -11.10 5.65
C ARG A 129 7.85 -11.08 4.85
N VAL A 130 7.99 -10.12 3.95
CA VAL A 130 9.20 -9.96 3.14
C VAL A 130 10.09 -8.82 3.65
N PRO A 131 11.42 -8.88 3.42
CA PRO A 131 12.32 -7.77 3.69
C PRO A 131 11.88 -6.49 2.97
N ARG A 132 12.20 -5.35 3.56
CA ARG A 132 11.90 -4.02 3.04
C ARG A 132 12.40 -3.85 1.61
N GLU A 133 13.63 -4.21 1.34
CA GLU A 133 14.27 -4.11 0.02
C GLU A 133 13.47 -4.88 -1.02
N ARG A 134 13.08 -6.11 -0.71
CA ARG A 134 12.28 -6.95 -1.60
C ARG A 134 10.90 -6.35 -1.90
N MET A 135 10.28 -5.72 -0.91
CA MET A 135 8.99 -5.04 -1.09
C MET A 135 9.12 -3.85 -2.05
N TYR A 136 10.14 -3.02 -1.86
CA TYR A 136 10.32 -1.84 -2.71
C TYR A 136 10.76 -2.22 -4.13
N GLU A 137 11.57 -3.26 -4.32
CA GLU A 137 11.86 -3.81 -5.66
C GLU A 137 10.57 -4.26 -6.36
N PHE A 138 9.68 -4.94 -5.65
CA PHE A 138 8.40 -5.37 -6.19
C PHE A 138 7.51 -4.19 -6.58
N ILE A 139 7.40 -3.18 -5.72
CA ILE A 139 6.64 -1.95 -6.00
C ILE A 139 7.20 -1.23 -7.24
N LEU A 140 8.53 -1.08 -7.33
CA LEU A 140 9.18 -0.45 -8.49
C LEU A 140 8.98 -1.25 -9.78
N SER A 141 8.97 -2.58 -9.71
CA SER A 141 8.66 -3.45 -10.85
C SER A 141 7.23 -3.23 -11.36
N ASP A 142 6.25 -3.14 -10.46
CA ASP A 142 4.87 -2.85 -10.83
C ASP A 142 4.73 -1.44 -11.45
N LEU A 143 5.41 -0.45 -10.89
CA LEU A 143 5.41 0.90 -11.46
C LEU A 143 6.04 0.94 -12.85
N ALA A 144 7.09 0.16 -13.10
CA ALA A 144 7.72 0.06 -14.42
C ALA A 144 6.78 -0.57 -15.47
N GLU A 145 6.02 -1.62 -15.10
CA GLU A 145 5.02 -2.17 -16.00
C GLU A 145 3.85 -1.19 -16.23
N ALA A 146 3.41 -0.49 -15.19
CA ALA A 146 2.40 0.55 -15.33
C ALA A 146 2.85 1.67 -16.28
N GLU A 147 4.07 2.19 -16.12
CA GLU A 147 4.66 3.22 -16.97
C GLU A 147 4.74 2.79 -18.44
N LYS A 148 5.21 1.57 -18.69
CA LYS A 148 5.37 1.00 -20.03
C LYS A 148 4.02 0.86 -20.78
N LEU A 149 2.97 0.49 -20.05
CA LEU A 149 1.64 0.20 -20.62
C LEU A 149 0.73 1.42 -20.67
N MET A 150 1.01 2.46 -19.89
CA MET A 150 0.11 3.60 -19.74
C MET A 150 0.24 4.59 -20.88
N SER A 151 -0.89 4.93 -21.49
CA SER A 151 -0.93 5.95 -22.53
C SER A 151 -0.69 7.33 -21.94
N PRO A 152 0.21 8.16 -22.53
CA PRO A 152 0.39 9.56 -22.14
C PRO A 152 -0.88 10.42 -22.31
N SER A 153 -1.76 10.02 -23.23
CA SER A 153 -3.02 10.72 -23.53
C SER A 153 -4.24 10.13 -22.80
N GLN A 154 -4.04 9.49 -21.63
CA GLN A 154 -5.11 8.98 -20.80
C GLN A 154 -6.11 10.09 -20.45
N THR A 155 -7.35 9.94 -20.91
CA THR A 155 -8.44 10.90 -20.67
C THR A 155 -9.44 10.45 -19.61
N ASN A 156 -9.32 9.19 -19.14
CA ASN A 156 -10.19 8.68 -18.09
C ASN A 156 -9.69 9.11 -16.71
N TYR A 157 -10.30 10.14 -16.14
CA TYR A 157 -9.94 10.69 -14.82
C TYR A 157 -10.24 9.76 -13.64
N THR A 158 -10.89 8.61 -13.86
CA THR A 158 -11.13 7.61 -12.81
C THR A 158 -9.98 6.61 -12.68
N LEU A 159 -9.05 6.60 -13.65
CA LEU A 159 -7.86 5.77 -13.65
C LEU A 159 -6.61 6.60 -13.36
N PRO A 160 -5.54 5.99 -12.80
CA PRO A 160 -4.28 6.68 -12.61
C PRO A 160 -3.71 7.14 -13.96
N SER A 161 -3.14 8.32 -13.98
CA SER A 161 -2.40 8.85 -15.12
C SER A 161 -0.91 8.52 -15.00
N LEU A 162 -0.16 8.72 -16.08
CA LEU A 162 1.31 8.59 -16.07
C LEU A 162 1.95 9.53 -15.02
N ALA A 163 1.39 10.73 -14.83
CA ALA A 163 1.83 11.65 -13.78
C ALA A 163 1.62 11.08 -12.36
N ALA A 164 0.53 10.32 -12.14
CA ALA A 164 0.32 9.63 -10.87
C ALA A 164 1.35 8.52 -10.64
N VAL A 165 1.75 7.79 -11.69
CA VAL A 165 2.82 6.80 -11.61
C VAL A 165 4.15 7.45 -11.21
N TYR A 166 4.51 8.57 -11.82
CA TYR A 166 5.72 9.31 -11.43
C TYR A 166 5.65 9.86 -9.99
N GLY A 167 4.46 10.30 -9.56
CA GLY A 167 4.22 10.67 -8.17
C GLY A 167 4.42 9.49 -7.20
N LEU A 168 4.03 8.27 -7.59
CA LEU A 168 4.29 7.06 -6.80
C LEU A 168 5.78 6.71 -6.75
N TYR A 169 6.50 6.80 -7.88
CA TYR A 169 7.97 6.64 -7.89
C TYR A 169 8.64 7.59 -6.89
N ALA A 170 8.29 8.88 -6.94
CA ALA A 170 8.85 9.86 -6.02
C ALA A 170 8.58 9.49 -4.54
N ARG A 171 7.36 9.04 -4.21
CA ARG A 171 7.02 8.57 -2.85
C ARG A 171 7.83 7.34 -2.45
N VAL A 172 8.02 6.37 -3.35
CA VAL A 172 8.83 5.17 -3.10
C VAL A 172 10.27 5.55 -2.80
N TRP A 173 10.88 6.40 -3.62
CA TRP A 173 12.27 6.83 -3.43
C TRP A 173 12.45 7.61 -2.12
N LEU A 174 11.50 8.47 -1.75
CA LEU A 174 11.51 9.15 -0.44
C LEU A 174 11.47 8.15 0.72
N GLU A 175 10.63 7.12 0.66
CA GLU A 175 10.58 6.07 1.68
C GLU A 175 11.86 5.21 1.73
N MET A 176 12.55 5.05 0.59
CA MET A 176 13.84 4.37 0.52
C MET A 176 15.00 5.24 1.02
N GLY A 177 14.77 6.53 1.27
CA GLY A 177 15.79 7.49 1.72
C GLY A 177 16.58 8.15 0.59
N TYR A 178 16.17 8.00 -0.66
CA TYR A 178 16.83 8.63 -1.81
C TYR A 178 16.37 10.09 -2.00
N TRP A 179 16.90 10.99 -1.16
CA TRP A 179 16.52 12.40 -1.16
C TRP A 179 17.06 13.19 -2.36
N ASN A 180 18.13 12.71 -2.99
CA ASN A 180 18.85 13.38 -4.08
C ASN A 180 18.84 12.57 -5.39
N GLY A 181 17.76 11.88 -5.71
CA GLY A 181 17.63 11.14 -6.97
C GLY A 181 18.46 9.85 -7.04
N GLY A 182 18.79 9.28 -5.90
CA GLY A 182 19.45 7.97 -5.82
C GLY A 182 20.92 7.98 -5.43
N ASP A 183 21.50 9.15 -5.24
CA ASP A 183 22.85 9.26 -4.67
C ASP A 183 22.76 9.17 -3.15
N SER A 184 23.04 7.99 -2.62
CA SER A 184 23.21 7.71 -1.19
C SER A 184 24.67 7.75 -0.80
#